data_2e0d708ad62726ae7ed815ee62612b2c
#
_entry.id   2e0d708ad62726ae7ed815ee62612b2c
#
_cell.length_a   1.000
_cell.length_b   1.000
_cell.length_c   1.000
_cell.angle_alpha   90.00
_cell.angle_beta   90.00
_cell.angle_gamma   90.00
#
_symmetry.space_group_name_H-M   'P 1'
#
loop_
_entity.id
_entity.type
_entity.pdbx_description
1 polymer ?
#
loop_
_entity_poly.entity_id
_entity_poly.type
_entity_poly.pdbx_seq_one_letter_code
_entity_poly.pdbx_strand_id
1 'polypeptide(L)'
;MNLDSLAEVESNLSKVLVCEIKSTKKDVPADFRGYFFGLTAAEVLVAQSLKAQFRFIFVNTVTGAHLELQLNEIFAKARGIYPTWSISF
;
A
#
# COMPACT_ATOMS: atom_id res chain seq x y z
N MET A 1 -24.31 11.67 12.95
CA MET A 1 -23.15 12.57 12.86
C MET A 1 -23.64 13.95 12.43
N ASN A 2 -23.22 15.00 13.12
CA ASN A 2 -23.58 16.35 12.73
C ASN A 2 -22.48 16.97 11.83
N LEU A 3 -22.72 18.17 11.29
CA LEU A 3 -21.79 18.82 10.37
C LEU A 3 -20.45 19.16 11.04
N ASP A 4 -20.47 19.52 12.32
CA ASP A 4 -19.23 19.84 13.04
C ASP A 4 -18.36 18.62 13.22
N SER A 5 -18.96 17.46 13.53
CA SER A 5 -18.23 16.18 13.64
C SER A 5 -17.63 15.77 12.29
N LEU A 6 -18.36 15.98 11.20
CA LEU A 6 -17.86 15.66 9.86
C LEU A 6 -16.65 16.53 9.50
N ALA A 7 -16.73 17.83 9.74
CA ALA A 7 -15.63 18.76 9.48
C ALA A 7 -14.39 18.39 10.31
N GLU A 8 -14.57 17.99 11.56
CA GLU A 8 -13.49 17.57 12.44
C GLU A 8 -12.83 16.29 11.91
N VAL A 9 -13.63 15.31 11.48
CA VAL A 9 -13.11 14.07 10.90
C VAL A 9 -12.30 14.36 9.64
N GLU A 10 -12.80 15.19 8.73
CA GLU A 10 -12.10 15.54 7.50
C GLU A 10 -10.77 16.26 7.80
N SER A 11 -10.76 17.18 8.76
CA SER A 11 -9.55 17.87 9.16
C SER A 11 -8.51 16.92 9.73
N ASN A 12 -8.93 15.93 10.54
CA ASN A 12 -8.04 14.95 11.13
C ASN A 12 -7.52 13.96 10.08
N LEU A 13 -8.33 13.57 9.10
CA LEU A 13 -7.92 12.66 8.03
C LEU A 13 -6.75 13.22 7.23
N SER A 14 -6.67 14.52 7.04
CA SER A 14 -5.55 15.14 6.32
C SER A 14 -4.21 14.96 7.02
N LYS A 15 -4.21 14.58 8.30
CA LYS A 15 -3.01 14.38 9.11
C LYS A 15 -2.70 12.92 9.38
N VAL A 16 -3.49 11.99 8.85
CA VAL A 16 -3.40 10.56 9.14
C VAL A 16 -2.75 9.83 7.97
N LEU A 17 -1.86 8.90 8.28
CA LEU A 17 -1.39 7.92 7.32
C LEU A 17 -2.25 6.67 7.42
N VAL A 18 -2.76 6.23 6.28
CA VAL A 18 -3.47 4.96 6.17
C VAL A 18 -2.52 3.94 5.58
N CYS A 19 -2.37 2.80 6.23
CA CYS A 19 -1.42 1.79 5.82
C CYS A 19 -2.13 0.48 5.50
N GLU A 20 -1.76 -0.11 4.37
CA GLU A 20 -2.13 -1.47 4.02
C GLU A 20 -0.88 -2.34 4.17
N ILE A 21 -0.96 -3.37 4.99
CA ILE A 21 0.18 -4.25 5.26
C ILE A 21 0.05 -5.51 4.40
N LYS A 22 1.09 -5.81 3.65
CA LYS A 22 1.22 -7.04 2.88
C LYS A 22 2.42 -7.81 3.40
N SER A 23 2.18 -9.00 3.93
CA SER A 23 3.23 -9.80 4.55
C SER A 23 3.54 -11.04 3.73
N THR A 24 4.77 -11.52 3.85
CA THR A 24 5.22 -12.76 3.24
C THR A 24 6.16 -13.51 4.16
N LYS A 25 6.21 -14.84 3.99
CA LYS A 25 7.21 -15.70 4.62
C LYS A 25 8.18 -16.27 3.60
N LYS A 26 8.06 -15.86 2.33
CA LYS A 26 8.89 -16.36 1.25
C LYS A 26 10.30 -15.79 1.33
N ASP A 27 11.24 -16.53 0.76
CA ASP A 27 12.63 -16.10 0.66
C ASP A 27 12.75 -15.10 -0.48
N VAL A 28 12.65 -13.81 -0.15
CA VAL A 28 12.81 -12.72 -1.10
C VAL A 28 13.89 -11.77 -0.59
N PRO A 29 14.60 -11.06 -1.50
CA PRO A 29 15.57 -10.05 -1.08
C PRO A 29 14.94 -8.94 -0.24
N ALA A 30 15.77 -8.17 0.46
CA ALA A 30 15.29 -7.08 1.31
C ALA A 30 14.55 -5.99 0.51
N ASP A 31 14.82 -5.83 -0.77
CA ASP A 31 14.12 -4.92 -1.66
C ASP A 31 12.84 -5.53 -2.26
N PHE A 32 12.48 -6.75 -1.85
CA PHE A 32 11.30 -7.48 -2.30
C PHE A 32 11.28 -7.79 -3.80
N ARG A 33 12.42 -7.81 -4.47
CA ARG A 33 12.50 -8.20 -5.87
C ARG A 33 11.99 -9.63 -6.05
N GLY A 34 11.12 -9.83 -7.05
CA GLY A 34 10.51 -11.12 -7.31
C GLY A 34 9.26 -11.40 -6.47
N TYR A 35 8.90 -10.51 -5.55
CA TYR A 35 7.69 -10.68 -4.74
C TYR A 35 6.44 -10.44 -5.60
N PHE A 36 5.49 -11.38 -5.50
CA PHE A 36 4.22 -11.33 -6.22
C PHE A 36 3.08 -11.11 -5.21
N PHE A 37 2.22 -10.16 -5.47
CA PHE A 37 1.10 -9.83 -4.58
C PHE A 37 -0.08 -9.28 -5.38
N GLY A 38 -1.25 -9.27 -4.76
CA GLY A 38 -2.45 -8.71 -5.36
C GLY A 38 -2.82 -7.36 -4.78
N LEU A 39 -3.42 -6.50 -5.61
CA LEU A 39 -4.08 -5.28 -5.18
C LEU A 39 -5.57 -5.41 -5.48
N THR A 40 -6.43 -5.08 -4.53
CA THR A 40 -7.87 -5.01 -4.79
C THR A 40 -8.21 -3.68 -5.46
N ALA A 41 -9.32 -3.64 -6.20
CA ALA A 41 -9.80 -2.39 -6.77
C ALA A 41 -10.07 -1.34 -5.70
N ALA A 42 -10.58 -1.76 -4.54
CA ALA A 42 -10.83 -0.86 -3.41
C ALA A 42 -9.52 -0.27 -2.89
N GLU A 43 -8.46 -1.08 -2.74
CA GLU A 43 -7.15 -0.59 -2.32
C GLU A 43 -6.59 0.46 -3.29
N VAL A 44 -6.71 0.20 -4.60
CA VAL A 44 -6.22 1.13 -5.62
C VAL A 44 -7.00 2.44 -5.57
N LEU A 45 -8.32 2.38 -5.46
CA LEU A 45 -9.15 3.58 -5.41
C LEU A 45 -8.85 4.43 -4.18
N VAL A 46 -8.72 3.80 -3.00
CA VAL A 46 -8.39 4.52 -1.77
C VAL A 46 -7.00 5.13 -1.86
N ALA A 47 -6.03 4.38 -2.38
CA ALA A 47 -4.66 4.88 -2.55
C ALA A 47 -4.60 6.06 -3.52
N GLN A 48 -5.38 6.03 -4.61
CA GLN A 48 -5.48 7.15 -5.54
C GLN A 48 -6.10 8.39 -4.91
N SER A 49 -7.08 8.19 -4.03
CA SER A 49 -7.75 9.29 -3.34
C SER A 49 -6.88 9.94 -2.29
N LEU A 50 -6.16 9.15 -1.51
CA LEU A 50 -5.34 9.62 -0.40
C LEU A 50 -3.91 9.97 -0.80
N LYS A 51 -3.43 9.49 -1.94
CA LYS A 51 -2.09 9.79 -2.48
C LYS A 51 -1.00 9.55 -1.43
N ALA A 52 -0.27 10.60 -1.05
CA ALA A 52 0.84 10.51 -0.10
C ALA A 52 0.41 10.08 1.31
N GLN A 53 -0.88 10.15 1.62
CA GLN A 53 -1.40 9.70 2.92
C GLN A 53 -1.67 8.19 2.95
N PHE A 54 -1.57 7.49 1.83
CA PHE A 54 -1.74 6.04 1.77
C PHE A 54 -0.38 5.38 1.53
N ARG A 55 -0.05 4.40 2.36
CA ARG A 55 1.20 3.64 2.24
C ARG A 55 0.91 2.15 2.19
N PHE A 56 1.65 1.46 1.34
CA PHE A 56 1.71 0.01 1.35
C PHE A 56 2.99 -0.40 2.07
N ILE A 57 2.86 -1.20 3.10
CA ILE A 57 3.99 -1.67 3.88
C ILE A 57 4.16 -3.17 3.62
N PHE A 58 5.28 -3.53 3.02
CA PHE A 58 5.62 -4.92 2.73
C PHE A 58 6.54 -5.42 3.84
N VAL A 59 6.19 -6.54 4.44
CA VAL A 59 6.94 -7.09 5.57
C VAL A 59 7.26 -8.55 5.28
N ASN A 60 8.53 -8.90 5.45
CA ASN A 60 8.94 -10.29 5.49
C ASN A 60 8.98 -10.71 6.96
N THR A 61 8.06 -11.59 7.36
CA THR A 61 7.92 -11.99 8.76
C THR A 61 9.02 -12.96 9.22
N VAL A 62 9.80 -13.52 8.29
CA VAL A 62 10.92 -14.40 8.61
C VAL A 62 12.20 -13.59 8.85
N THR A 63 12.50 -12.63 7.97
CA THR A 63 13.75 -11.86 8.04
C THR A 63 13.61 -10.54 8.78
N GLY A 64 12.39 -10.04 8.95
CA GLY A 64 12.13 -8.71 9.49
C GLY A 64 12.32 -7.58 8.49
N ALA A 65 12.68 -7.88 7.24
CA ALA A 65 12.79 -6.86 6.21
C ALA A 65 11.44 -6.21 5.94
N HIS A 66 11.44 -4.92 5.69
CA HIS A 66 10.22 -4.18 5.37
C HIS A 66 10.51 -3.11 4.32
N LEU A 67 9.46 -2.74 3.59
CA LEU A 67 9.52 -1.73 2.54
C LEU A 67 8.21 -0.95 2.54
N GLU A 68 8.28 0.37 2.57
CA GLU A 68 7.12 1.24 2.54
C GLU A 68 7.06 1.97 1.20
N LEU A 69 5.94 1.84 0.50
CA LEU A 69 5.76 2.45 -0.82
C LEU A 69 4.39 3.14 -0.94
N GLN A 70 4.36 4.22 -1.70
CA GLN A 70 3.13 4.77 -2.23
C GLN A 70 2.71 4.01 -3.49
N LEU A 71 1.46 4.18 -3.92
CA LEU A 71 0.94 3.48 -5.10
C LEU A 71 1.78 3.76 -6.36
N ASN A 72 2.15 5.01 -6.59
CA ASN A 72 2.98 5.36 -7.74
C ASN A 72 4.35 4.69 -7.69
N GLU A 73 4.91 4.52 -6.51
CA GLU A 73 6.18 3.82 -6.33
C GLU A 73 6.07 2.33 -6.60
N ILE A 74 4.91 1.72 -6.25
CA ILE A 74 4.63 0.32 -6.59
C ILE A 74 4.66 0.13 -8.11
N PHE A 75 3.95 1.00 -8.84
CA PHE A 75 3.91 0.89 -10.30
C PHE A 75 5.28 1.15 -10.93
N ALA A 76 6.05 2.08 -10.39
CA ALA A 76 7.40 2.34 -10.87
C ALA A 76 8.35 1.14 -10.65
N LYS A 77 8.16 0.41 -9.54
CA LYS A 77 8.98 -0.76 -9.20
C LYS A 77 8.51 -2.02 -9.90
N ALA A 78 7.26 -2.09 -10.34
CA ALA A 78 6.66 -3.31 -10.88
C ALA A 78 7.37 -3.75 -12.16
N ARG A 79 7.70 -5.04 -12.23
CA ARG A 79 8.24 -5.69 -13.44
C ARG A 79 7.16 -6.34 -14.26
N GLY A 80 6.01 -6.62 -13.64
CA GLY A 80 4.85 -7.17 -14.32
C GLY A 80 3.58 -6.73 -13.63
N ILE A 81 2.57 -6.39 -14.44
CA ILE A 81 1.23 -6.05 -13.97
C ILE A 81 0.28 -6.91 -14.77
N TYR A 82 -0.47 -7.76 -14.09
CA TYR A 82 -1.34 -8.74 -14.71
C TYR A 82 -2.81 -8.37 -14.52
N PRO A 83 -3.73 -8.91 -15.32
CA PRO A 83 -5.15 -8.71 -15.07
C PRO A 83 -5.51 -9.04 -13.63
N THR A 84 -6.55 -8.40 -13.08
CA THR A 84 -6.97 -8.49 -11.69
C THR A 84 -5.96 -7.88 -10.69
N TRP A 85 -5.11 -6.96 -11.17
CA TRP A 85 -4.17 -6.20 -10.34
C TRP A 85 -3.19 -7.08 -9.56
N SER A 86 -2.69 -8.12 -10.19
CA SER A 86 -1.57 -8.89 -9.65
C SER A 86 -0.27 -8.23 -10.07
N ILE A 87 0.60 -7.97 -9.10
CA ILE A 87 1.83 -7.22 -9.29
C ILE A 87 3.02 -8.12 -8.99
N SER A 88 4.02 -8.06 -9.86
CA SER A 88 5.32 -8.68 -9.60
C SER A 88 6.39 -7.61 -9.53
N PHE A 89 7.11 -7.61 -8.45
CA PHE A 89 8.29 -6.75 -8.27
C PHE A 89 9.54 -7.32 -8.93
#